data_95d3e57c09d83749fe3dff9d13963f5b
#
_entry.id   95d3e57c09d83749fe3dff9d13963f5b
#
_cell.length_a   1.000
_cell.length_b   1.000
_cell.length_c   1.000
_cell.angle_alpha   90.00
_cell.angle_beta   90.00
_cell.angle_gamma   90.00
#
_symmetry.space_group_name_H-M   'P 1'
#
loop_
_entity.id
_entity.type
_entity.pdbx_description
1 polymer ?
#
loop_
_entity_poly.entity_id
_entity_poly.type
_entity_poly.pdbx_seq_one_letter_code
_entity_poly.pdbx_strand_id
1 'polypeptide(L)'
;EYIEEHPNFIEPVSRKNEIMNNFIKPGLQDLCVSRTSFTWGVPVEFDPGHIVYVWIDALSNYITFLGYDVDGSSEEFKKYWPADLQLLGKDIFRFHAIYWPIILMALDLEIPKKIFGHPWLLFSQGKMSKSVGNIAYADDLCKKYGTDAIRYYCLHEIPYNQDGNYTEELLVERINSDLANVLGNLVNRTIAMGNKYFDGHVTNKNVSGEFDNELKELIKSIPSKLEEDID
;
A
#
# COMPACT_ATOMS: atom_id res chain seq x y z
N GLU A 1 0.71 12.52 21.82
CA GLU A 1 1.61 13.64 21.50
C GLU A 1 2.20 13.46 20.09
N TYR A 2 3.13 12.53 19.80
CA TYR A 2 3.76 12.40 18.48
C TYR A 2 2.75 12.29 17.30
N ILE A 3 1.71 11.44 17.41
CA ILE A 3 0.67 11.27 16.38
C ILE A 3 -0.17 12.54 16.19
N GLU A 4 -0.32 13.36 17.22
CA GLU A 4 -1.07 14.61 17.18
C GLU A 4 -0.26 15.73 16.53
N GLU A 5 1.04 15.76 16.79
CA GLU A 5 2.00 16.71 16.21
C GLU A 5 2.33 16.38 14.74
N HIS A 6 2.16 15.11 14.34
CA HIS A 6 2.40 14.63 12.98
C HIS A 6 1.11 14.09 12.35
N PRO A 7 0.22 14.97 11.85
CA PRO A 7 -1.12 14.58 11.39
C PRO A 7 -1.15 13.55 10.26
N ASN A 8 -0.11 13.52 9.43
CA ASN A 8 0.03 12.62 8.27
C ASN A 8 0.86 11.36 8.57
N PHE A 9 1.26 11.15 9.83
CA PHE A 9 2.05 9.98 10.23
C PHE A 9 1.29 8.67 10.03
N ILE A 10 -0.02 8.66 10.28
CA ILE A 10 -0.89 7.48 10.15
C ILE A 10 -1.95 7.74 9.09
N GLU A 11 -1.97 6.90 8.07
CA GLU A 11 -2.96 6.94 7.00
C GLU A 11 -3.54 5.53 6.70
N PRO A 12 -4.77 5.48 6.17
CA PRO A 12 -5.74 6.55 6.01
C PRO A 12 -6.27 7.06 7.37
N VAL A 13 -6.95 8.19 7.37
CA VAL A 13 -7.49 8.84 8.58
C VAL A 13 -8.37 7.90 9.42
N SER A 14 -9.08 6.98 8.79
CA SER A 14 -9.86 5.95 9.48
C SER A 14 -8.99 5.07 10.39
N ARG A 15 -7.77 4.73 9.97
CA ARG A 15 -6.80 3.95 10.77
C ARG A 15 -6.22 4.81 11.90
N LYS A 16 -5.91 6.08 11.65
CA LYS A 16 -5.50 7.01 12.70
C LYS A 16 -6.57 7.10 13.79
N ASN A 17 -7.82 7.30 13.41
CA ASN A 17 -8.93 7.39 14.36
C ASN A 17 -9.11 6.11 15.17
N GLU A 18 -8.97 4.94 14.56
CA GLU A 18 -9.01 3.64 15.24
C GLU A 18 -7.88 3.54 16.30
N ILE A 19 -6.65 3.82 15.92
CA ILE A 19 -5.49 3.77 16.84
C ILE A 19 -5.68 4.75 17.99
N MET A 20 -6.07 5.99 17.70
CA MET A 20 -6.27 7.02 18.74
C MET A 20 -7.40 6.66 19.70
N ASN A 21 -8.57 6.28 19.18
CA ASN A 21 -9.75 6.11 20.02
C ASN A 21 -9.77 4.77 20.76
N ASN A 22 -9.24 3.70 20.16
CA ASN A 22 -9.33 2.36 20.75
C ASN A 22 -8.11 1.99 21.61
N PHE A 23 -6.96 2.66 21.41
CA PHE A 23 -5.73 2.28 22.09
C PHE A 23 -5.05 3.44 22.81
N ILE A 24 -4.84 4.58 22.17
CA ILE A 24 -4.05 5.68 22.77
C ILE A 24 -4.84 6.41 23.85
N LYS A 25 -6.07 6.89 23.54
CA LYS A 25 -6.89 7.66 24.50
C LYS A 25 -7.31 6.87 25.74
N PRO A 26 -7.67 5.56 25.64
CA PRO A 26 -7.95 4.75 26.82
C PRO A 26 -6.74 4.45 27.68
N GLY A 27 -5.54 4.68 27.18
CA GLY A 27 -4.26 4.37 27.81
C GLY A 27 -3.70 3.03 27.32
N LEU A 28 -2.40 3.02 27.05
CA LEU A 28 -1.68 1.81 26.66
C LEU A 28 -1.46 0.91 27.87
N GLN A 29 -1.50 -0.38 27.65
CA GLN A 29 -1.16 -1.39 28.64
C GLN A 29 0.23 -1.96 28.36
N ASP A 30 0.88 -2.47 29.42
CA ASP A 30 2.16 -3.17 29.29
C ASP A 30 2.06 -4.32 28.30
N LEU A 31 3.07 -4.44 27.45
CA LEU A 31 3.21 -5.54 26.52
C LEU A 31 4.32 -6.49 27.00
N CYS A 32 3.97 -7.76 27.19
CA CYS A 32 4.99 -8.78 27.44
C CYS A 32 5.88 -8.97 26.22
N VAL A 33 7.17 -8.72 26.35
CA VAL A 33 8.17 -8.82 25.28
C VAL A 33 8.77 -10.22 25.16
N SER A 34 8.41 -11.15 26.05
CA SER A 34 8.84 -12.54 26.03
C SER A 34 7.69 -13.52 26.31
N ARG A 35 7.90 -14.80 26.03
CA ARG A 35 6.92 -15.88 26.21
C ARG A 35 7.57 -17.08 26.87
N THR A 36 6.79 -17.81 27.70
CA THR A 36 7.17 -19.07 28.36
C THR A 36 6.29 -20.25 27.93
N SER A 37 5.26 -20.01 27.12
CA SER A 37 4.28 -21.03 26.74
C SER A 37 4.80 -22.11 25.79
N PHE A 38 5.95 -21.89 25.18
CA PHE A 38 6.65 -22.83 24.31
C PHE A 38 8.15 -22.50 24.28
N THR A 39 8.97 -23.43 23.82
CA THR A 39 10.45 -23.33 23.87
C THR A 39 11.10 -23.05 22.52
N TRP A 40 10.32 -23.05 21.45
CA TRP A 40 10.81 -22.73 20.12
C TRP A 40 10.86 -21.21 19.91
N GLY A 41 12.01 -20.66 19.57
CA GLY A 41 12.20 -19.23 19.33
C GLY A 41 13.58 -18.75 19.76
N VAL A 42 13.80 -17.44 19.72
CA VAL A 42 15.03 -16.80 20.19
C VAL A 42 15.02 -16.78 21.72
N PRO A 43 15.98 -17.45 22.39
CA PRO A 43 16.03 -17.46 23.85
C PRO A 43 16.40 -16.08 24.41
N VAL A 44 15.86 -15.76 25.58
CA VAL A 44 16.27 -14.60 26.36
C VAL A 44 17.42 -14.99 27.26
N GLU A 45 18.64 -14.53 26.96
CA GLU A 45 19.86 -15.00 27.64
C GLU A 45 19.88 -14.72 29.13
N PHE A 46 19.35 -13.56 29.54
CA PHE A 46 19.30 -13.12 30.95
C PHE A 46 18.09 -13.66 31.73
N ASP A 47 17.14 -14.35 31.05
CA ASP A 47 15.93 -14.90 31.67
C ASP A 47 15.65 -16.31 31.12
N PRO A 48 16.36 -17.34 31.62
CA PRO A 48 16.25 -18.70 31.12
C PRO A 48 14.81 -19.24 31.17
N GLY A 49 14.36 -19.86 30.08
CA GLY A 49 13.01 -20.38 29.92
C GLY A 49 12.06 -19.40 29.20
N HIS A 50 12.50 -18.17 28.95
CA HIS A 50 11.81 -17.21 28.13
C HIS A 50 12.34 -17.19 26.70
N ILE A 51 11.45 -16.99 25.75
CA ILE A 51 11.78 -16.70 24.34
C ILE A 51 11.25 -15.32 23.96
N VAL A 52 11.95 -14.67 23.06
CA VAL A 52 11.56 -13.33 22.56
C VAL A 52 10.16 -13.40 21.91
N TYR A 53 9.33 -12.41 22.20
CA TYR A 53 8.03 -12.30 21.57
C TYR A 53 8.18 -11.97 20.09
N VAL A 54 7.48 -12.72 19.23
CA VAL A 54 7.59 -12.67 17.76
C VAL A 54 7.49 -11.26 17.18
N TRP A 55 6.71 -10.35 17.77
CA TRP A 55 6.59 -8.98 17.27
C TRP A 55 7.80 -8.10 17.59
N ILE A 56 8.60 -8.43 18.59
CA ILE A 56 9.88 -7.75 18.83
C ILE A 56 10.85 -8.10 17.71
N ASP A 57 10.97 -9.39 17.37
CA ASP A 57 11.79 -9.89 16.27
C ASP A 57 11.30 -9.34 14.92
N ALA A 58 10.00 -9.48 14.62
CA ALA A 58 9.42 -9.05 13.35
C ALA A 58 9.55 -7.55 13.09
N LEU A 59 9.39 -6.69 14.12
CA LEU A 59 9.50 -5.25 13.97
C LEU A 59 10.96 -4.80 13.89
N SER A 60 11.85 -5.36 14.70
CA SER A 60 13.28 -5.01 14.66
C SER A 60 13.95 -5.42 13.35
N ASN A 61 13.36 -6.38 12.60
CA ASN A 61 13.87 -6.78 11.29
C ASN A 61 13.98 -5.60 10.30
N TYR A 62 13.13 -4.58 10.38
CA TYR A 62 13.21 -3.40 9.52
C TYR A 62 14.55 -2.66 9.64
N ILE A 63 15.14 -2.62 10.82
CA ILE A 63 16.42 -1.95 11.05
C ILE A 63 17.60 -2.93 11.00
N THR A 64 17.45 -4.13 11.54
CA THR A 64 18.54 -5.11 11.56
C THR A 64 18.90 -5.61 10.16
N PHE A 65 17.91 -5.76 9.26
CA PHE A 65 18.16 -6.11 7.86
C PHE A 65 18.98 -5.03 7.12
N LEU A 66 18.82 -3.77 7.50
CA LEU A 66 19.63 -2.67 6.98
C LEU A 66 21.02 -2.57 7.65
N GLY A 67 21.31 -3.42 8.63
CA GLY A 67 22.58 -3.42 9.32
C GLY A 67 22.66 -2.39 10.46
N TYR A 68 21.54 -2.17 11.17
CA TYR A 68 21.56 -1.47 12.44
C TYR A 68 22.34 -2.27 13.48
N ASP A 69 23.25 -1.61 14.17
CA ASP A 69 23.98 -2.15 15.31
C ASP A 69 24.23 -1.04 16.34
N VAL A 70 24.16 -1.38 17.62
CA VAL A 70 24.39 -0.44 18.73
C VAL A 70 25.83 0.06 18.78
N ASP A 71 26.79 -0.72 18.29
CA ASP A 71 28.22 -0.39 18.26
C ASP A 71 28.65 0.31 16.97
N GLY A 72 27.75 0.46 16.01
CA GLY A 72 28.00 1.17 14.76
C GLY A 72 27.24 0.58 13.57
N SER A 73 26.24 1.30 13.13
CA SER A 73 25.37 0.89 12.02
C SER A 73 26.05 0.99 10.66
N SER A 74 25.58 0.16 9.72
CA SER A 74 26.05 0.12 8.33
C SER A 74 25.76 1.41 7.55
N GLU A 75 26.39 1.58 6.38
CA GLU A 75 26.10 2.69 5.47
C GLU A 75 24.71 2.56 4.83
N GLU A 76 24.20 1.33 4.63
CA GLU A 76 22.84 1.07 4.15
C GLU A 76 21.81 1.59 5.16
N PHE A 77 21.99 1.30 6.46
CA PHE A 77 21.11 1.83 7.49
C PHE A 77 21.09 3.36 7.49
N LYS A 78 22.26 4.00 7.50
CA LYS A 78 22.38 5.47 7.49
C LYS A 78 21.75 6.10 6.26
N LYS A 79 21.75 5.39 5.13
CA LYS A 79 21.20 5.87 3.85
C LYS A 79 19.69 5.71 3.75
N TYR A 80 19.12 4.59 4.24
CA TYR A 80 17.74 4.21 3.99
C TYR A 80 16.82 4.34 5.20
N TRP A 81 17.39 4.56 6.40
CA TRP A 81 16.58 4.83 7.57
C TRP A 81 16.60 6.33 7.90
N PRO A 82 15.45 6.95 8.29
CA PRO A 82 14.12 6.33 8.48
C PRO A 82 13.42 6.03 7.16
N ALA A 83 12.52 5.04 7.18
CA ALA A 83 11.68 4.72 6.04
C ALA A 83 10.72 5.89 5.73
N ASP A 84 10.58 6.24 4.45
CA ASP A 84 9.61 7.24 4.02
C ASP A 84 8.17 6.76 4.20
N LEU A 85 7.92 5.47 3.91
CA LEU A 85 6.62 4.84 4.02
C LEU A 85 6.75 3.40 4.48
N GLN A 86 5.96 3.00 5.47
CA GLN A 86 5.66 1.60 5.79
C GLN A 86 4.24 1.27 5.34
N LEU A 87 4.11 0.51 4.26
CA LEU A 87 2.85 0.06 3.69
C LEU A 87 2.53 -1.35 4.17
N LEU A 88 1.38 -1.54 4.82
CA LEU A 88 1.02 -2.81 5.46
C LEU A 88 -0.49 -3.06 5.51
N GLY A 89 -0.87 -4.30 5.72
CA GLY A 89 -2.25 -4.69 5.92
C GLY A 89 -2.80 -4.22 7.28
N LYS A 90 -4.07 -3.88 7.30
CA LYS A 90 -4.73 -3.36 8.53
C LYS A 90 -4.70 -4.34 9.71
N ASP A 91 -4.51 -5.62 9.49
CA ASP A 91 -4.48 -6.66 10.53
C ASP A 91 -3.25 -6.58 11.44
N ILE A 92 -2.13 -6.09 10.92
CA ILE A 92 -0.89 -5.88 11.68
C ILE A 92 -0.64 -4.42 12.03
N PHE A 93 -1.58 -3.56 11.72
CA PHE A 93 -1.41 -2.10 11.80
C PHE A 93 -1.10 -1.61 13.22
N ARG A 94 -1.75 -2.16 14.23
CA ARG A 94 -1.53 -1.78 15.64
C ARG A 94 -0.07 -1.96 16.06
N PHE A 95 0.59 -3.02 15.60
CA PHE A 95 1.99 -3.27 15.95
C PHE A 95 2.94 -2.24 15.34
N HIS A 96 2.65 -1.77 14.13
CA HIS A 96 3.47 -0.79 13.43
C HIS A 96 3.15 0.65 13.86
N ALA A 97 1.91 0.94 14.22
CA ALA A 97 1.49 2.29 14.59
C ALA A 97 1.69 2.62 16.09
N ILE A 98 1.85 1.61 16.95
CA ILE A 98 2.02 1.79 18.39
C ILE A 98 3.35 1.22 18.87
N TYR A 99 3.53 -0.10 18.79
CA TYR A 99 4.68 -0.76 19.42
C TYR A 99 6.00 -0.46 18.70
N TRP A 100 5.98 -0.40 17.38
CA TRP A 100 7.17 -0.08 16.60
C TRP A 100 7.73 1.32 16.88
N PRO A 101 6.93 2.40 16.84
CA PRO A 101 7.37 3.72 17.29
C PRO A 101 7.91 3.74 18.72
N ILE A 102 7.28 3.01 19.65
CA ILE A 102 7.75 2.92 21.04
C ILE A 102 9.14 2.26 21.11
N ILE A 103 9.37 1.17 20.37
CA ILE A 103 10.67 0.49 20.30
C ILE A 103 11.73 1.45 19.72
N LEU A 104 11.43 2.14 18.64
CA LEU A 104 12.35 3.11 18.03
C LEU A 104 12.69 4.27 18.97
N MET A 105 11.69 4.83 19.65
CA MET A 105 11.91 5.86 20.67
C MET A 105 12.79 5.35 21.83
N ALA A 106 12.62 4.10 22.26
CA ALA A 106 13.43 3.51 23.31
C ALA A 106 14.89 3.25 22.85
N LEU A 107 15.12 3.11 21.56
CA LEU A 107 16.44 2.98 20.94
C LEU A 107 17.07 4.33 20.53
N ASP A 108 16.37 5.45 20.78
CA ASP A 108 16.75 6.79 20.33
C ASP A 108 16.93 6.88 18.79
N LEU A 109 16.07 6.18 18.06
CA LEU A 109 16.05 6.14 16.61
C LEU A 109 14.88 6.95 16.04
N GLU A 110 15.10 7.48 14.84
CA GLU A 110 14.04 8.16 14.09
C GLU A 110 12.92 7.19 13.74
N ILE A 111 11.68 7.70 13.78
CA ILE A 111 10.47 6.97 13.43
C ILE A 111 10.23 7.07 11.92
N PRO A 112 9.64 6.04 11.25
CA PRO A 112 9.21 6.15 9.87
C PRO A 112 8.36 7.40 9.62
N LYS A 113 8.50 8.05 8.47
CA LYS A 113 7.78 9.30 8.19
C LYS A 113 6.28 9.10 8.05
N LYS A 114 5.86 7.95 7.49
CA LYS A 114 4.46 7.60 7.28
C LYS A 114 4.23 6.09 7.47
N ILE A 115 3.09 5.75 8.08
CA ILE A 115 2.58 4.37 8.17
C ILE A 115 1.22 4.34 7.49
N PHE A 116 1.08 3.51 6.45
CA PHE A 116 -0.13 3.38 5.68
C PHE A 116 -0.72 1.98 5.81
N GLY A 117 -1.96 1.89 6.32
CA GLY A 117 -2.67 0.63 6.49
C GLY A 117 -3.69 0.37 5.39
N HIS A 118 -3.35 -0.46 4.40
CA HIS A 118 -4.29 -0.82 3.36
C HIS A 118 -5.38 -1.78 3.88
N PRO A 119 -6.61 -1.70 3.32
CA PRO A 119 -7.71 -2.58 3.68
C PRO A 119 -7.52 -4.00 3.15
N TRP A 120 -8.43 -4.88 3.52
CA TRP A 120 -8.44 -6.25 3.00
C TRP A 120 -9.09 -6.33 1.62
N LEU A 121 -8.58 -7.25 0.83
CA LEU A 121 -9.27 -7.78 -0.32
C LEU A 121 -10.08 -9.00 0.13
N LEU A 122 -11.39 -8.86 0.08
CA LEU A 122 -12.34 -9.91 0.48
C LEU A 122 -12.78 -10.70 -0.77
N PHE A 123 -13.04 -11.96 -0.58
CA PHE A 123 -13.75 -12.78 -1.56
C PHE A 123 -15.26 -12.76 -1.24
N SER A 124 -16.12 -13.00 -2.23
CA SER A 124 -17.59 -12.91 -2.09
C SER A 124 -18.19 -13.65 -0.88
N GLN A 125 -17.44 -14.55 -0.27
CA GLN A 125 -17.82 -15.33 0.91
C GLN A 125 -17.01 -14.99 2.17
N GLY A 126 -16.26 -13.87 2.18
CA GLY A 126 -15.46 -13.44 3.32
C GLY A 126 -13.96 -13.42 3.06
N LYS A 127 -13.14 -13.42 4.13
CA LYS A 127 -11.69 -13.35 4.04
C LYS A 127 -11.12 -14.54 3.26
N MET A 128 -10.20 -14.27 2.33
CA MET A 128 -9.46 -15.33 1.63
C MET A 128 -8.65 -16.18 2.62
N SER A 129 -8.74 -17.48 2.49
CA SER A 129 -8.03 -18.42 3.36
C SER A 129 -7.55 -19.64 2.59
N LYS A 130 -6.29 -20.03 2.82
CA LYS A 130 -5.70 -21.26 2.22
C LYS A 130 -6.46 -22.51 2.62
N SER A 131 -6.96 -22.57 3.86
CA SER A 131 -7.70 -23.71 4.38
C SER A 131 -9.10 -23.86 3.80
N VAL A 132 -9.70 -22.75 3.34
CA VAL A 132 -11.02 -22.73 2.68
C VAL A 132 -10.91 -22.93 1.16
N GLY A 133 -9.71 -22.74 0.58
CA GLY A 133 -9.49 -22.92 -0.85
C GLY A 133 -10.05 -21.79 -1.72
N ASN A 134 -10.43 -20.66 -1.12
CA ASN A 134 -11.00 -19.49 -1.82
C ASN A 134 -9.95 -18.40 -2.09
N ILE A 135 -8.74 -18.81 -2.47
CA ILE A 135 -7.65 -17.86 -2.77
C ILE A 135 -7.56 -17.62 -4.27
N ALA A 136 -7.51 -16.35 -4.65
CA ALA A 136 -7.10 -15.92 -5.97
C ALA A 136 -5.60 -15.55 -5.91
N TYR A 137 -4.77 -16.30 -6.63
CA TYR A 137 -3.34 -16.00 -6.71
C TYR A 137 -3.08 -14.96 -7.81
N ALA A 138 -2.33 -13.91 -7.48
CA ALA A 138 -2.03 -12.83 -8.42
C ALA A 138 -1.34 -13.34 -9.69
N ASP A 139 -0.40 -14.29 -9.56
CA ASP A 139 0.31 -14.88 -10.69
C ASP A 139 -0.62 -15.59 -11.69
N ASP A 140 -1.63 -16.32 -11.20
CA ASP A 140 -2.59 -17.02 -12.04
C ASP A 140 -3.54 -16.05 -12.73
N LEU A 141 -3.98 -15.02 -12.02
CA LEU A 141 -4.78 -13.95 -12.59
C LEU A 141 -4.01 -13.16 -13.64
N CYS A 142 -2.73 -12.82 -13.38
CA CYS A 142 -1.89 -12.14 -14.36
C CYS A 142 -1.64 -12.99 -15.61
N LYS A 143 -1.47 -14.31 -15.49
CA LYS A 143 -1.38 -15.21 -16.65
C LYS A 143 -2.65 -15.24 -17.46
N LYS A 144 -3.82 -15.18 -16.81
CA LYS A 144 -5.14 -15.30 -17.47
C LYS A 144 -5.60 -13.99 -18.10
N TYR A 145 -5.42 -12.87 -17.43
CA TYR A 145 -6.00 -11.57 -17.79
C TYR A 145 -4.97 -10.49 -18.16
N GLY A 146 -3.69 -10.73 -17.92
CA GLY A 146 -2.62 -9.75 -18.09
C GLY A 146 -2.39 -8.92 -16.83
N THR A 147 -1.13 -8.56 -16.60
CA THR A 147 -0.68 -7.84 -15.39
C THR A 147 -1.34 -6.47 -15.26
N ASP A 148 -1.44 -5.72 -16.37
CA ASP A 148 -2.00 -4.37 -16.34
C ASP A 148 -3.49 -4.35 -15.97
N ALA A 149 -4.26 -5.35 -16.45
CA ALA A 149 -5.66 -5.51 -16.09
C ALA A 149 -5.85 -5.76 -14.58
N ILE A 150 -5.00 -6.60 -13.98
CA ILE A 150 -5.02 -6.88 -12.53
C ILE A 150 -4.63 -5.64 -11.73
N ARG A 151 -3.58 -4.93 -12.15
CA ARG A 151 -3.16 -3.66 -11.51
C ARG A 151 -4.25 -2.61 -11.57
N TYR A 152 -4.87 -2.43 -12.75
CA TYR A 152 -6.00 -1.52 -12.91
C TYR A 152 -7.15 -1.87 -11.96
N TYR A 153 -7.55 -3.15 -11.92
CA TYR A 153 -8.60 -3.61 -11.02
C TYR A 153 -8.29 -3.29 -9.55
N CYS A 154 -7.09 -3.61 -9.08
CA CYS A 154 -6.70 -3.37 -7.70
C CYS A 154 -6.75 -1.87 -7.32
N LEU A 155 -6.34 -0.99 -8.21
CA LEU A 155 -6.36 0.46 -7.96
C LEU A 155 -7.76 1.08 -8.11
N HIS A 156 -8.61 0.48 -8.96
CA HIS A 156 -9.95 0.99 -9.24
C HIS A 156 -11.00 0.52 -8.21
N GLU A 157 -10.98 -0.78 -7.86
CA GLU A 157 -12.05 -1.40 -7.06
C GLU A 157 -11.73 -1.48 -5.56
N ILE A 158 -10.49 -1.24 -5.16
CA ILE A 158 -10.08 -1.36 -3.76
C ILE A 158 -9.76 0.03 -3.21
N PRO A 159 -10.75 0.74 -2.65
CA PRO A 159 -10.51 2.04 -2.05
C PRO A 159 -9.66 1.90 -0.80
N TYR A 160 -8.72 2.80 -0.57
CA TYR A 160 -7.75 2.72 0.53
C TYR A 160 -8.36 2.83 1.94
N ASN A 161 -9.58 3.31 2.07
CA ASN A 161 -10.23 3.55 3.37
C ASN A 161 -11.20 2.44 3.81
N GLN A 162 -11.52 1.48 2.93
CA GLN A 162 -12.45 0.40 3.21
C GLN A 162 -12.09 -0.88 2.45
N ASP A 163 -12.58 -2.02 2.96
CA ASP A 163 -12.33 -3.32 2.33
C ASP A 163 -12.93 -3.39 0.93
N GLY A 164 -12.18 -3.94 -0.02
CA GLY A 164 -12.63 -4.22 -1.36
C GLY A 164 -13.06 -5.66 -1.54
N ASN A 165 -13.97 -5.90 -2.46
CA ASN A 165 -14.39 -7.25 -2.83
C ASN A 165 -13.75 -7.65 -4.15
N TYR A 166 -13.26 -8.88 -4.20
CA TYR A 166 -12.82 -9.50 -5.43
C TYR A 166 -13.83 -10.55 -5.88
N THR A 167 -14.29 -10.43 -7.11
CA THR A 167 -14.90 -11.53 -7.86
C THR A 167 -14.36 -11.54 -9.28
N GLU A 168 -14.33 -12.72 -9.90
CA GLU A 168 -13.82 -12.82 -11.27
C GLU A 168 -14.76 -12.11 -12.26
N GLU A 169 -16.05 -12.13 -11.99
CA GLU A 169 -17.07 -11.42 -12.78
C GLU A 169 -16.84 -9.92 -12.78
N LEU A 170 -16.55 -9.34 -11.60
CA LEU A 170 -16.26 -7.91 -11.48
C LEU A 170 -14.97 -7.54 -12.17
N LEU A 171 -13.92 -8.37 -12.07
CA LEU A 171 -12.67 -8.18 -12.82
C LEU A 171 -12.93 -8.14 -14.34
N VAL A 172 -13.68 -9.12 -14.85
CA VAL A 172 -14.00 -9.19 -16.29
C VAL A 172 -14.89 -8.00 -16.71
N GLU A 173 -15.81 -7.58 -15.86
CA GLU A 173 -16.62 -6.38 -16.11
C GLU A 173 -15.73 -5.12 -16.25
N ARG A 174 -14.77 -4.91 -15.35
CA ARG A 174 -13.86 -3.76 -15.43
C ARG A 174 -12.96 -3.80 -16.66
N ILE A 175 -12.46 -4.98 -17.03
CA ILE A 175 -11.69 -5.14 -18.27
C ILE A 175 -12.53 -4.74 -19.48
N ASN A 176 -13.76 -5.19 -19.55
CA ASN A 176 -14.63 -4.93 -20.71
C ASN A 176 -15.16 -3.49 -20.72
N SER A 177 -15.65 -2.98 -19.59
CA SER A 177 -16.27 -1.63 -19.55
C SER A 177 -15.20 -0.55 -19.67
N ASP A 178 -14.13 -0.62 -18.90
CA ASP A 178 -13.20 0.48 -18.74
C ASP A 178 -12.04 0.39 -19.72
N LEU A 179 -11.34 -0.75 -19.76
CA LEU A 179 -10.17 -0.91 -20.61
C LEU A 179 -10.55 -1.11 -22.09
N ALA A 180 -11.49 -2.00 -22.37
CA ALA A 180 -11.89 -2.27 -23.75
C ALA A 180 -12.85 -1.20 -24.30
N ASN A 181 -13.96 -0.92 -23.61
CA ASN A 181 -14.97 -0.03 -24.15
C ASN A 181 -14.66 1.47 -24.01
N VAL A 182 -14.00 1.91 -22.93
CA VAL A 182 -13.62 3.31 -22.79
C VAL A 182 -12.29 3.57 -23.45
N LEU A 183 -11.20 3.05 -22.89
CA LEU A 183 -9.84 3.31 -23.39
C LEU A 183 -9.61 2.69 -24.79
N GLY A 184 -9.95 1.42 -24.97
CA GLY A 184 -9.77 0.72 -26.23
C GLY A 184 -10.58 1.35 -27.38
N ASN A 185 -11.82 1.78 -27.13
CA ASN A 185 -12.61 2.50 -28.16
C ASN A 185 -12.06 3.88 -28.47
N LEU A 186 -11.54 4.63 -27.47
CA LEU A 186 -10.88 5.90 -27.73
C LEU A 186 -9.69 5.71 -28.69
N VAL A 187 -8.81 4.77 -28.42
CA VAL A 187 -7.64 4.46 -29.24
C VAL A 187 -8.08 4.00 -30.64
N ASN A 188 -9.00 3.04 -30.71
CA ASN A 188 -9.46 2.46 -31.97
C ASN A 188 -10.12 3.52 -32.88
N ARG A 189 -11.01 4.34 -32.32
CA ARG A 189 -11.67 5.42 -33.08
C ARG A 189 -10.69 6.48 -33.57
N THR A 190 -9.74 6.87 -32.71
CA THR A 190 -8.70 7.85 -33.06
C THR A 190 -7.84 7.35 -34.22
N ILE A 191 -7.37 6.10 -34.14
CA ILE A 191 -6.58 5.49 -35.22
C ILE A 191 -7.42 5.32 -36.50
N ALA A 192 -8.67 4.86 -36.39
CA ALA A 192 -9.56 4.71 -37.52
C ALA A 192 -9.82 6.05 -38.24
N MET A 193 -9.98 7.12 -37.49
CA MET A 193 -10.12 8.47 -38.05
C MET A 193 -8.82 8.94 -38.70
N GLY A 194 -7.67 8.70 -38.07
CA GLY A 194 -6.36 8.98 -38.64
C GLY A 194 -6.15 8.28 -39.99
N ASN A 195 -6.47 7.00 -40.07
CA ASN A 195 -6.39 6.24 -41.31
C ASN A 195 -7.39 6.76 -42.37
N LYS A 196 -8.64 6.98 -41.96
CA LYS A 196 -9.70 7.37 -42.88
C LYS A 196 -9.48 8.76 -43.53
N TYR A 197 -9.02 9.73 -42.76
CA TYR A 197 -8.94 11.12 -43.19
C TYR A 197 -7.55 11.59 -43.55
N PHE A 198 -6.50 10.86 -43.11
CA PHE A 198 -5.11 11.25 -43.27
C PHE A 198 -4.23 10.14 -43.83
N ASP A 199 -4.83 9.02 -44.27
CA ASP A 199 -4.11 7.83 -44.77
C ASP A 199 -3.03 7.35 -43.76
N GLY A 200 -3.33 7.41 -42.46
CA GLY A 200 -2.41 7.05 -41.38
C GLY A 200 -1.28 8.03 -41.12
N HIS A 201 -1.19 9.12 -41.89
CA HIS A 201 -0.14 10.14 -41.78
C HIS A 201 -0.65 11.43 -41.17
N VAL A 202 -0.58 11.54 -39.85
CA VAL A 202 -0.95 12.78 -39.15
C VAL A 202 0.27 13.69 -39.00
N THR A 203 0.24 14.86 -39.67
CA THR A 203 1.29 15.88 -39.55
C THR A 203 0.77 17.09 -38.78
N ASN A 204 1.58 17.58 -37.84
CA ASN A 204 1.25 18.81 -37.13
C ASN A 204 1.45 20.03 -38.07
N LYS A 205 0.36 20.63 -38.49
CA LYS A 205 0.38 21.85 -39.33
C LYS A 205 0.37 23.13 -38.52
N ASN A 206 0.47 23.05 -37.19
CA ASN A 206 0.41 24.20 -36.27
C ASN A 206 -0.86 25.04 -36.41
N VAL A 207 -1.96 24.44 -36.84
CA VAL A 207 -3.28 25.08 -36.90
C VAL A 207 -4.03 24.67 -35.61
N SER A 208 -4.59 25.66 -34.92
CA SER A 208 -5.40 25.43 -33.72
C SER A 208 -6.84 25.73 -33.99
N GLY A 209 -7.74 24.81 -33.64
CA GLY A 209 -9.18 25.02 -33.63
C GLY A 209 -9.69 25.57 -32.29
N GLU A 210 -10.97 25.79 -32.19
CA GLU A 210 -11.64 26.38 -31.03
C GLU A 210 -11.39 25.59 -29.72
N PHE A 211 -11.42 24.25 -29.80
CA PHE A 211 -11.27 23.36 -28.62
C PHE A 211 -9.84 22.86 -28.35
N ASP A 212 -8.88 23.16 -29.22
CA ASP A 212 -7.54 22.57 -29.12
C ASP A 212 -6.80 23.05 -27.90
N ASN A 213 -6.95 24.27 -27.48
CA ASN A 213 -6.28 24.83 -26.32
C ASN A 213 -6.84 24.24 -25.01
N GLU A 214 -8.16 24.09 -24.92
CA GLU A 214 -8.84 23.48 -23.78
C GLU A 214 -8.37 22.02 -23.60
N LEU A 215 -8.35 21.25 -24.69
CA LEU A 215 -7.89 19.86 -24.65
C LEU A 215 -6.39 19.75 -24.27
N LYS A 216 -5.54 20.64 -24.80
CA LYS A 216 -4.12 20.68 -24.46
C LYS A 216 -3.89 20.98 -22.98
N GLU A 217 -4.60 21.98 -22.44
CA GLU A 217 -4.47 22.33 -21.02
C GLU A 217 -5.02 21.22 -20.12
N LEU A 218 -6.13 20.58 -20.50
CA LEU A 218 -6.65 19.42 -19.79
C LEU A 218 -5.61 18.30 -19.74
N ILE A 219 -5.03 17.90 -20.89
CA ILE A 219 -4.02 16.82 -20.96
C ILE A 219 -2.79 17.18 -20.12
N LYS A 220 -2.31 18.42 -20.18
CA LYS A 220 -1.17 18.86 -19.37
C LYS A 220 -1.44 18.84 -17.88
N SER A 221 -2.69 19.05 -17.46
CA SER A 221 -3.05 19.04 -16.03
C SER A 221 -3.20 17.63 -15.43
N ILE A 222 -3.36 16.59 -16.26
CA ILE A 222 -3.58 15.21 -15.79
C ILE A 222 -2.44 14.70 -14.88
N PRO A 223 -1.14 14.83 -15.23
CA PRO A 223 -0.08 14.31 -14.37
C PRO A 223 -0.10 14.90 -12.96
N SER A 224 -0.21 16.23 -12.84
CA SER A 224 -0.23 16.89 -11.52
C SER A 224 -1.48 16.54 -10.71
N LYS A 225 -2.64 16.42 -11.34
CA LYS A 225 -3.86 15.96 -10.67
C LYS A 225 -3.75 14.53 -10.19
N LEU A 226 -3.12 13.66 -11.00
CA LEU A 226 -2.90 12.27 -10.62
C LEU A 226 -1.94 12.17 -9.42
N GLU A 227 -0.89 12.99 -9.39
CA GLU A 227 0.01 13.08 -8.24
C GLU A 227 -0.72 13.53 -6.98
N GLU A 228 -1.55 14.57 -7.06
CA GLU A 228 -2.37 15.04 -5.93
C GLU A 228 -3.37 13.98 -5.41
N ASP A 229 -3.92 13.16 -6.31
CA ASP A 229 -4.88 12.11 -5.94
C ASP A 229 -4.20 10.85 -5.33
N ILE A 230 -2.89 10.66 -5.58
CA ILE A 230 -2.12 9.51 -5.08
C ILE A 230 -1.42 9.83 -3.73
N ASP A 231 -1.00 11.08 -3.51
CA ASP A 231 -0.34 11.56 -2.29
C ASP A 231 -1.33 11.72 -1.12
#